data_dfa39eabfb3ebd773c75108515d42381
#
_entry.id   dfa39eabfb3ebd773c75108515d42381
#
_cell.length_a   1.000
_cell.length_b   1.000
_cell.length_c   1.000
_cell.angle_alpha   90.00
_cell.angle_beta   90.00
_cell.angle_gamma   90.00
#
_symmetry.space_group_name_H-M   'P 1'
#
loop_
_entity.id
_entity.type
_entity.pdbx_description
1 polymer ?
#
loop_
_entity_poly.entity_id
_entity_poly.type
_entity_poly.pdbx_seq_one_letter_code
_entity_poly.pdbx_strand_id
1 'polypeptide(L)' 'MSKIEITDAVAAAAFRRLIAHLQHRTDAQNVDLMGLAGFCRNCLGDWVAEAGGLSKEDGRALIYG' A
#
# COMPACT_ATOMS: atom_id res chain seq x y z
N MET A 1 19.59 11.45 9.05
CA MET A 1 18.14 11.45 8.94
C MET A 1 17.65 12.79 8.43
N SER A 2 16.71 12.77 7.52
CA SER A 2 16.17 13.99 6.94
C SER A 2 15.37 14.79 7.97
N LYS A 3 15.50 16.11 7.94
CA LYS A 3 14.67 17.01 8.74
C LYS A 3 13.43 17.48 7.99
N ILE A 4 13.27 17.04 6.74
CA ILE A 4 12.13 17.40 5.92
C ILE A 4 10.98 16.46 6.26
N GLU A 5 9.85 17.04 6.61
CA GLU A 5 8.64 16.29 6.86
C GLU A 5 7.74 16.38 5.63
N ILE A 6 7.16 15.25 5.25
CA ILE A 6 6.19 15.25 4.17
C ILE A 6 4.81 15.59 4.71
N THR A 7 4.04 16.36 3.93
CA THR A 7 2.66 16.65 4.26
C THR A 7 1.79 15.43 4.01
N ASP A 8 0.61 15.41 4.60
CA ASP A 8 -0.36 14.34 4.36
C ASP A 8 -0.72 14.24 2.87
N ALA A 9 -0.82 15.38 2.19
CA ALA A 9 -1.12 15.40 0.75
C ALA A 9 -0.01 14.73 -0.06
N VAL A 10 1.24 15.00 0.28
CA VAL A 10 2.39 14.38 -0.41
C VAL A 10 2.44 12.89 -0.11
N ALA A 11 2.23 12.50 1.14
CA ALA A 11 2.21 11.10 1.54
C ALA A 11 1.09 10.35 0.82
N ALA A 12 -0.10 10.95 0.72
CA ALA A 12 -1.22 10.35 0.03
C ALA A 12 -0.94 10.16 -1.47
N ALA A 13 -0.33 11.16 -2.10
CA ALA A 13 0.03 11.07 -3.52
C ALA A 13 1.06 9.96 -3.76
N ALA A 14 2.07 9.86 -2.90
CA ALA A 14 3.09 8.82 -3.00
C ALA A 14 2.48 7.42 -2.78
N PHE A 15 1.58 7.30 -1.84
CA PHE A 15 0.91 6.03 -1.56
C PHE A 15 0.04 5.59 -2.73
N ARG A 16 -0.68 6.52 -3.34
CA ARG A 16 -1.48 6.22 -4.54
C ARG A 16 -0.62 5.76 -5.71
N ARG A 17 0.56 6.34 -5.85
CA ARG A 17 1.52 5.91 -6.86
C ARG A 17 2.03 4.50 -6.58
N LEU A 18 2.28 4.17 -5.32
CA LEU A 18 2.66 2.81 -4.92
C LEU A 18 1.56 1.81 -5.27
N ILE A 19 0.31 2.14 -4.96
CA ILE A 19 -0.83 1.29 -5.29
C ILE A 19 -0.90 1.04 -6.80
N ALA A 20 -0.83 2.10 -7.59
CA ALA A 20 -0.87 2.00 -9.06
C ALA A 20 0.28 1.14 -9.58
N HIS A 21 1.48 1.30 -9.02
CA HIS A 21 2.64 0.52 -9.39
C HIS A 21 2.42 -0.97 -9.12
N LEU A 22 1.89 -1.31 -7.94
CA LEU A 22 1.64 -2.70 -7.58
C LEU A 22 0.54 -3.34 -8.42
N GLN A 23 -0.47 -2.56 -8.81
CA GLN A 23 -1.52 -3.04 -9.71
C GLN A 23 -0.96 -3.34 -11.10
N HIS A 24 0.06 -2.60 -11.50
CA HIS A 24 0.71 -2.78 -12.79
C HIS A 24 1.73 -3.93 -12.79
N ARG A 25 2.39 -4.16 -11.66
CA ARG A 25 3.42 -5.19 -11.51
C ARG A 25 2.80 -6.54 -11.15
N THR A 26 2.09 -7.13 -12.11
CA THR A 26 1.44 -8.43 -11.91
C THR A 26 2.44 -9.59 -11.84
N ASP A 27 3.68 -9.38 -12.26
CA ASP A 27 4.78 -10.33 -12.15
C ASP A 27 5.29 -10.48 -10.71
N ALA A 28 5.08 -9.47 -9.87
CA ALA A 28 5.50 -9.48 -8.47
C ALA A 28 4.38 -10.07 -7.60
N GLN A 29 4.56 -11.32 -7.20
CA GLN A 29 3.59 -12.02 -6.36
C GLN A 29 3.69 -11.54 -4.90
N ASN A 30 2.59 -11.70 -4.15
CA ASN A 30 2.60 -11.31 -2.73
C ASN A 30 3.66 -12.07 -1.93
N VAL A 31 3.91 -13.33 -2.26
CA VAL A 31 4.94 -14.12 -1.58
C VAL A 31 6.33 -13.51 -1.81
N ASP A 32 6.58 -12.98 -3.02
CA ASP A 32 7.85 -12.32 -3.34
C ASP A 32 8.01 -11.04 -2.54
N LEU A 33 6.95 -10.26 -2.45
CA LEU A 33 6.94 -8.99 -1.71
C LEU A 33 7.20 -9.24 -0.23
N MET A 34 6.55 -10.22 0.36
CA MET A 34 6.76 -10.58 1.77
C MET A 34 8.21 -10.97 2.04
N GLY A 35 8.80 -11.74 1.14
CA GLY A 35 10.18 -12.19 1.29
C GLY A 35 11.20 -11.06 1.16
N LEU A 36 10.97 -10.12 0.26
CA LEU A 36 11.91 -9.05 -0.04
C LEU A 36 11.67 -7.78 0.76
N ALA A 37 10.41 -7.40 0.94
CA ALA A 37 10.04 -6.12 1.52
C ALA A 37 9.38 -6.22 2.90
N GLY A 38 8.98 -7.41 3.30
CA GLY A 38 8.33 -7.61 4.60
C GLY A 38 6.86 -7.23 4.64
N PHE A 39 6.27 -6.90 3.50
CA PHE A 39 4.83 -6.63 3.37
C PHE A 39 4.35 -7.08 2.00
N CYS A 40 3.04 -7.19 1.85
CA CYS A 40 2.45 -7.52 0.57
C CYS A 40 1.21 -6.66 0.33
N ARG A 41 0.50 -6.87 -0.79
CA ARG A 41 -0.72 -6.12 -1.11
C ARG A 41 -1.77 -6.27 -0.03
N ASN A 42 -1.90 -7.45 0.55
CA ASN A 42 -2.86 -7.69 1.63
C ASN A 42 -2.51 -6.89 2.87
N CYS A 43 -1.22 -6.78 3.21
CA CYS A 43 -0.77 -5.96 4.33
C CYS A 43 -1.11 -4.49 4.11
N LEU A 44 -0.87 -3.99 2.89
CA LEU A 44 -1.22 -2.62 2.55
C LEU A 44 -2.73 -2.38 2.67
N GLY A 45 -3.53 -3.34 2.20
CA GLY A 45 -4.98 -3.27 2.34
C GLY A 45 -5.42 -3.23 3.79
N ASP A 46 -4.79 -4.03 4.63
CA ASP A 46 -5.09 -4.04 6.06
C ASP A 46 -4.73 -2.69 6.71
N TRP A 47 -3.62 -2.09 6.32
CA TRP A 47 -3.21 -0.77 6.81
C TRP A 47 -4.19 0.32 6.39
N VAL A 48 -4.69 0.25 5.16
CA VAL A 48 -5.72 1.18 4.68
C VAL A 48 -7.01 1.01 5.49
N ALA A 49 -7.42 -0.23 5.73
CA ALA A 49 -8.60 -0.54 6.52
C ALA A 49 -8.48 0.05 7.93
N GLU A 50 -7.33 -0.16 8.57
CA GLU A 50 -7.06 0.35 9.91
C GLU A 50 -7.10 1.88 9.94
N ALA A 51 -6.40 2.51 9.01
CA ALA A 51 -6.32 3.97 8.95
C ALA A 51 -7.66 4.63 8.62
N GLY A 52 -8.45 3.99 7.76
CA GLY A 52 -9.72 4.54 7.28
C GLY A 52 -10.96 4.05 8.02
N GLY A 53 -10.82 3.15 8.97
CA GLY A 53 -11.96 2.55 9.65
C GLY A 53 -12.81 1.67 8.73
N LEU A 54 -12.16 1.02 7.76
CA LEU A 54 -12.82 0.14 6.79
C LEU A 54 -12.69 -1.32 7.19
N SER A 55 -13.49 -2.18 6.56
CA SER A 55 -13.28 -3.61 6.68
C SER A 55 -12.00 -4.02 5.95
N LYS A 56 -11.39 -5.14 6.34
CA LYS A 56 -10.22 -5.66 5.64
C LYS A 56 -10.51 -5.94 4.17
N GLU A 57 -11.70 -6.42 3.88
CA GLU A 57 -12.16 -6.66 2.51
C GLU A 57 -12.08 -5.39 1.67
N ASP A 58 -12.66 -4.30 2.19
CA ASP A 58 -12.67 -3.01 1.49
C ASP A 58 -11.27 -2.44 1.34
N GLY A 59 -10.46 -2.53 2.39
CA GLY A 59 -9.07 -2.07 2.34
C GLY A 59 -8.27 -2.80 1.28
N ARG A 60 -8.38 -4.11 1.23
CA ARG A 60 -7.68 -4.94 0.23
C ARG A 60 -8.19 -4.67 -1.18
N ALA A 61 -9.51 -4.48 -1.34
CA ALA A 61 -10.10 -4.17 -2.63
C ALA A 61 -9.54 -2.86 -3.21
N LEU A 62 -9.26 -1.88 -2.36
CA LEU A 62 -8.65 -0.62 -2.80
C LEU A 62 -7.25 -0.84 -3.37
N ILE A 63 -6.50 -1.77 -2.82
CA ILE A 63 -5.14 -2.07 -3.29
C ILE A 63 -5.16 -2.85 -4.62
N TYR A 64 -6.06 -3.80 -4.73
CA TYR A 64 -6.13 -4.62 -5.95
C TYR A 64 -6.84 -3.92 -7.11
N GLY A 65 -7.67 -2.98 -6.80
CA GLY A 65 -8.40 -2.19 -7.81
C GLY A 65 -9.77 -2.78 -8.15
#